data_5088ee20f31dcabf48c444a8ad90364f
#
_entry.id   5088ee20f31dcabf48c444a8ad90364f
#
_cell.length_a   1.000
_cell.length_b   1.000
_cell.length_c   1.000
_cell.angle_alpha   90.00
_cell.angle_beta   90.00
_cell.angle_gamma   90.00
#
_symmetry.space_group_name_H-M   'P 1'
#
loop_
_entity.id
_entity.type
_entity.pdbx_description
1 polymer ?
#
loop_
_entity_poly.entity_id
_entity_poly.type
_entity_poly.pdbx_seq_one_letter_code
_entity_poly.pdbx_strand_id
1 'polypeptide(L)'
;CRNVGFDIIEISSGFITIPVDDWLRLVEAVQKAGLKAKPEVGIQFGAGGATTAEELAAEGTRDVEWAIGQAKRFIDAGAYMIMIESEGITENVKTWRTDAAAKIIGALGLEKVMFEAADPDVFAWYIKNYGADVNLFVDHSQIVQLECLRAGIWGTKSLWGRVLTYKG
;
A
#
# COMPACT_ATOMS: atom_id res chain seq x y z
N CYS A 1 -4.10 21.14 -5.20
CA CYS A 1 -3.51 19.96 -5.84
C CYS A 1 -3.81 19.93 -7.33
N ARG A 2 -5.09 19.95 -7.76
CA ARG A 2 -5.45 19.85 -9.17
C ARG A 2 -4.78 20.93 -10.05
N ASN A 3 -4.78 22.19 -9.61
CA ASN A 3 -4.23 23.32 -10.38
C ASN A 3 -2.70 23.28 -10.57
N VAL A 4 -2.01 22.42 -9.83
CA VAL A 4 -0.56 22.18 -9.97
C VAL A 4 -0.24 20.84 -10.62
N GLY A 5 -1.26 20.12 -11.15
CA GLY A 5 -1.08 18.96 -12.01
C GLY A 5 -1.12 17.60 -11.30
N PHE A 6 -1.58 17.52 -10.06
CA PHE A 6 -1.81 16.22 -9.42
C PHE A 6 -3.10 15.58 -9.93
N ASP A 7 -3.06 14.27 -10.17
CA ASP A 7 -4.21 13.45 -10.59
C ASP A 7 -4.79 12.62 -9.45
N ILE A 8 -3.94 12.20 -8.53
CA ILE A 8 -4.28 11.29 -7.42
C ILE A 8 -3.90 11.95 -6.11
N ILE A 9 -4.79 11.86 -5.13
CA ILE A 9 -4.54 12.32 -3.75
C ILE A 9 -4.65 11.13 -2.82
N GLU A 10 -3.60 10.92 -2.07
CA GLU A 10 -3.61 10.01 -0.93
C GLU A 10 -4.33 10.65 0.24
N ILE A 11 -5.15 9.86 0.92
CA ILE A 11 -5.83 10.24 2.14
C ILE A 11 -5.30 9.33 3.23
N SER A 12 -4.39 9.85 4.04
CA SER A 12 -3.75 9.15 5.14
C SER A 12 -4.09 9.83 6.46
N SER A 13 -4.19 9.05 7.53
CA SER A 13 -4.43 9.58 8.87
C SER A 13 -3.22 9.58 9.78
N GLY A 14 -2.07 9.09 9.32
CA GLY A 14 -0.80 8.89 10.02
C GLY A 14 -0.65 9.39 11.47
N PHE A 15 -1.08 10.62 11.75
CA PHE A 15 -0.96 11.25 13.07
C PHE A 15 -2.27 11.53 13.78
N ILE A 16 -3.42 11.23 13.16
CA ILE A 16 -4.74 11.51 13.74
C ILE A 16 -5.69 10.34 13.51
N THR A 17 -6.53 10.07 14.49
CA THR A 17 -7.63 9.12 14.32
C THR A 17 -8.82 9.82 13.69
N ILE A 18 -9.26 9.34 12.53
CA ILE A 18 -10.42 9.87 11.82
C ILE A 18 -11.52 8.81 11.82
N PRO A 19 -12.75 9.13 12.23
CA PRO A 19 -13.91 8.24 12.10
C PRO A 19 -14.10 7.80 10.64
N VAL A 20 -14.47 6.54 10.42
CA VAL A 20 -14.57 5.97 9.06
C VAL A 20 -15.52 6.76 8.15
N ASP A 21 -16.63 7.26 8.69
CA ASP A 21 -17.58 8.04 7.90
C ASP A 21 -17.01 9.41 7.47
N ASP A 22 -16.10 9.97 8.24
CA ASP A 22 -15.38 11.18 7.86
C ASP A 22 -14.35 10.89 6.77
N TRP A 23 -13.71 9.72 6.79
CA TRP A 23 -12.85 9.27 5.70
C TRP A 23 -13.62 9.11 4.38
N LEU A 24 -14.83 8.56 4.42
CA LEU A 24 -15.69 8.46 3.24
C LEU A 24 -16.02 9.85 2.69
N ARG A 25 -16.30 10.83 3.55
CA ARG A 25 -16.50 12.24 3.12
C ARG A 25 -15.25 12.83 2.48
N LEU A 26 -14.04 12.48 2.96
CA LEU A 26 -12.80 12.93 2.33
C LEU A 26 -12.61 12.30 0.94
N VAL A 27 -12.92 11.01 0.76
CA VAL A 27 -12.91 10.36 -0.56
C VAL A 27 -13.84 11.11 -1.51
N GLU A 28 -15.08 11.40 -1.10
CA GLU A 28 -16.03 12.17 -1.90
C GLU A 28 -15.53 13.60 -2.20
N ALA A 29 -14.92 14.27 -1.23
CA ALA A 29 -14.40 15.62 -1.41
C ALA A 29 -13.28 15.67 -2.46
N VAL A 30 -12.37 14.70 -2.46
CA VAL A 30 -11.31 14.55 -3.46
C VAL A 30 -11.92 14.34 -4.85
N GLN A 31 -12.93 13.48 -4.97
CA GLN A 31 -13.61 13.23 -6.23
C GLN A 31 -14.37 14.47 -6.75
N LYS A 32 -15.08 15.17 -5.87
CA LYS A 32 -15.75 16.45 -6.22
C LYS A 32 -14.78 17.51 -6.72
N ALA A 33 -13.52 17.46 -6.27
CA ALA A 33 -12.44 18.31 -6.77
C ALA A 33 -11.89 17.84 -8.14
N GLY A 34 -12.40 16.76 -8.70
CA GLY A 34 -11.98 16.19 -9.98
C GLY A 34 -10.64 15.46 -9.91
N LEU A 35 -10.32 14.90 -8.75
CA LEU A 35 -9.11 14.12 -8.48
C LEU A 35 -9.49 12.68 -8.14
N LYS A 36 -8.54 11.76 -8.26
CA LYS A 36 -8.70 10.37 -7.84
C LYS A 36 -8.30 10.24 -6.37
N ALA A 37 -9.16 9.64 -5.56
CA ALA A 37 -8.89 9.39 -4.15
C ALA A 37 -8.17 8.05 -3.97
N LYS A 38 -7.09 8.05 -3.17
CA LYS A 38 -6.34 6.87 -2.76
C LYS A 38 -6.24 6.85 -1.23
N PRO A 39 -7.28 6.39 -0.52
CA PRO A 39 -7.24 6.28 0.93
C PRO A 39 -6.28 5.17 1.37
N GLU A 40 -5.63 5.39 2.51
CA GLU A 40 -4.75 4.43 3.16
C GLU A 40 -5.51 3.59 4.17
N VAL A 41 -5.16 2.30 4.25
CA VAL A 41 -5.69 1.35 5.23
C VAL A 41 -4.53 0.52 5.78
N GLY A 42 -4.43 0.45 7.11
CA GLY A 42 -3.46 -0.38 7.83
C GLY A 42 -4.11 -1.38 8.76
N ILE A 43 -3.37 -2.40 9.15
CA ILE A 43 -3.75 -3.37 10.19
C ILE A 43 -3.20 -2.98 11.57
N GLN A 44 -2.10 -2.23 11.62
CA GLN A 44 -1.46 -1.79 12.85
C GLN A 44 -2.18 -0.56 13.42
N PHE A 45 -2.53 -0.58 14.70
CA PHE A 45 -3.00 0.61 15.39
C PHE A 45 -1.85 1.61 15.54
N GLY A 46 -2.14 2.89 15.36
CA GLY A 46 -1.17 3.96 15.52
C GLY A 46 -0.07 4.02 14.45
N ALA A 47 -0.18 3.22 13.38
CA ALA A 47 0.76 3.23 12.26
C ALA A 47 0.78 4.58 11.51
N GLY A 48 1.87 4.86 10.83
CA GLY A 48 2.01 6.01 9.95
C GLY A 48 2.69 7.21 10.59
N GLY A 49 3.81 7.02 11.24
CA GLY A 49 4.56 8.13 11.78
C GLY A 49 5.81 7.77 12.56
N ALA A 50 6.15 8.62 13.53
CA ALA A 50 7.33 8.46 14.38
C ALA A 50 7.10 7.48 15.55
N THR A 51 6.13 6.58 15.46
CA THR A 51 5.81 5.61 16.51
C THR A 51 6.90 4.55 16.58
N THR A 52 7.42 4.26 17.76
CA THR A 52 8.44 3.22 17.94
C THR A 52 7.84 1.81 17.83
N ALA A 53 8.68 0.82 17.53
CA ALA A 53 8.24 -0.57 17.44
C ALA A 53 7.62 -1.09 18.75
N GLU A 54 8.11 -0.61 19.91
CA GLU A 54 7.57 -0.94 21.23
C GLU A 54 6.18 -0.36 21.43
N GLU A 55 5.96 0.89 21.03
CA GLU A 55 4.66 1.55 21.10
C GLU A 55 3.66 0.86 20.18
N LEU A 56 4.04 0.56 18.94
CA LEU A 56 3.20 -0.18 18.00
C LEU A 56 2.83 -1.58 18.52
N ALA A 57 3.78 -2.28 19.13
CA ALA A 57 3.52 -3.58 19.73
C ALA A 57 2.53 -3.49 20.92
N ALA A 58 2.58 -2.40 21.67
CA ALA A 58 1.65 -2.15 22.78
C ALA A 58 0.23 -1.80 22.30
N GLU A 59 0.12 -1.05 21.20
CA GLU A 59 -1.16 -0.70 20.57
C GLU A 59 -1.87 -1.92 19.95
N GLY A 60 -1.11 -2.89 19.42
CA GLY A 60 -1.62 -4.09 18.79
C GLY A 60 -2.05 -3.92 17.33
N THR A 61 -2.54 -5.00 16.76
CA THR A 61 -2.98 -5.04 15.36
C THR A 61 -4.47 -5.34 15.24
N ARG A 62 -5.08 -4.76 14.20
CA ARG A 62 -6.44 -5.12 13.76
C ARG A 62 -6.42 -6.44 13.00
N ASP A 63 -7.59 -7.07 12.88
CA ASP A 63 -7.78 -8.19 11.97
C ASP A 63 -7.65 -7.70 10.51
N VAL A 64 -7.04 -8.53 9.67
CA VAL A 64 -6.93 -8.29 8.23
C VAL A 64 -8.31 -8.15 7.58
N GLU A 65 -9.30 -8.91 8.03
CA GLU A 65 -10.68 -8.80 7.54
C GLU A 65 -11.31 -7.43 7.84
N TRP A 66 -10.95 -6.82 8.96
CA TRP A 66 -11.36 -5.44 9.26
C TRP A 66 -10.80 -4.47 8.20
N ALA A 67 -9.51 -4.57 7.90
CA ALA A 67 -8.86 -3.72 6.89
C ALA A 67 -9.48 -3.92 5.49
N ILE A 68 -9.75 -5.17 5.10
CA ILE A 68 -10.45 -5.51 3.86
C ILE A 68 -11.86 -4.89 3.84
N GLY A 69 -12.59 -4.98 4.95
CA GLY A 69 -13.91 -4.37 5.08
C GLY A 69 -13.89 -2.85 4.89
N GLN A 70 -12.91 -2.16 5.48
CA GLN A 70 -12.72 -0.71 5.28
C GLN A 70 -12.35 -0.38 3.84
N ALA A 71 -11.40 -1.10 3.25
CA ALA A 71 -11.00 -0.92 1.87
C ALA A 71 -12.19 -1.05 0.90
N LYS A 72 -13.05 -2.05 1.10
CA LYS A 72 -14.28 -2.23 0.31
C LYS A 72 -15.20 -1.02 0.41
N ARG A 73 -15.43 -0.49 1.62
CA ARG A 73 -16.24 0.73 1.81
C ARG A 73 -15.70 1.92 1.04
N PHE A 74 -14.37 2.10 1.02
CA PHE A 74 -13.74 3.17 0.25
C PHE A 74 -13.86 2.95 -1.26
N ILE A 75 -13.71 1.70 -1.73
CA ILE A 75 -13.92 1.35 -3.14
C ILE A 75 -15.37 1.61 -3.55
N ASP A 76 -16.34 1.22 -2.73
CA ASP A 76 -17.78 1.44 -2.95
C ASP A 76 -18.11 2.94 -2.97
N ALA A 77 -17.40 3.76 -2.19
CA ALA A 77 -17.48 5.22 -2.24
C ALA A 77 -16.75 5.82 -3.45
N GLY A 78 -16.15 5.00 -4.31
CA GLY A 78 -15.49 5.40 -5.56
C GLY A 78 -14.00 5.69 -5.43
N ALA A 79 -13.31 5.22 -4.39
CA ALA A 79 -11.85 5.33 -4.34
C ALA A 79 -11.22 4.67 -5.57
N TYR A 80 -10.23 5.32 -6.13
CA TYR A 80 -9.51 4.83 -7.30
C TYR A 80 -8.70 3.58 -6.97
N MET A 81 -8.01 3.62 -5.84
CA MET A 81 -7.08 2.58 -5.35
C MET A 81 -6.96 2.72 -3.83
N ILE A 82 -6.55 1.68 -3.17
CA ILE A 82 -6.29 1.65 -1.73
C ILE A 82 -4.78 1.56 -1.50
N MET A 83 -4.24 2.47 -0.69
CA MET A 83 -2.90 2.33 -0.14
C MET A 83 -2.94 1.37 1.04
N ILE A 84 -2.05 0.41 1.08
CA ILE A 84 -1.89 -0.53 2.19
C ILE A 84 -0.62 -0.16 2.95
N GLU A 85 -0.81 0.26 4.19
CA GLU A 85 0.25 0.58 5.13
C GLU A 85 1.15 -0.64 5.41
N SER A 86 2.46 -0.43 5.45
CA SER A 86 3.45 -1.50 5.63
C SER A 86 3.61 -1.96 7.07
N GLU A 87 3.38 -1.07 8.04
CA GLU A 87 3.54 -1.39 9.46
C GLU A 87 2.58 -2.49 9.90
N GLY A 88 3.13 -3.47 10.61
CA GLY A 88 2.38 -4.68 10.99
C GLY A 88 2.31 -5.75 9.88
N ILE A 89 2.71 -5.45 8.65
CA ILE A 89 2.75 -6.40 7.53
C ILE A 89 4.19 -6.75 7.15
N THR A 90 4.97 -5.78 6.70
CA THR A 90 6.37 -5.96 6.29
C THR A 90 7.34 -5.10 7.09
N GLU A 91 6.83 -4.12 7.81
CA GLU A 91 7.58 -3.19 8.61
C GLU A 91 7.24 -3.33 10.10
N ASN A 92 8.23 -3.13 10.98
CA ASN A 92 8.11 -3.25 12.44
C ASN A 92 7.56 -4.61 12.93
N VAL A 93 7.81 -5.68 12.19
CA VAL A 93 7.43 -7.05 12.52
C VAL A 93 8.64 -7.99 12.51
N LYS A 94 8.63 -8.99 13.38
CA LYS A 94 9.69 -10.02 13.41
C LYS A 94 9.66 -10.91 12.17
N THR A 95 8.48 -11.13 11.63
CA THR A 95 8.25 -11.97 10.44
C THR A 95 7.16 -11.32 9.61
N TRP A 96 7.40 -11.18 8.31
CA TRP A 96 6.44 -10.58 7.40
C TRP A 96 5.12 -11.34 7.37
N ARG A 97 4.04 -10.61 7.45
CA ARG A 97 2.67 -11.12 7.34
C ARG A 97 2.27 -11.29 5.87
N THR A 98 2.95 -12.23 5.20
CA THR A 98 2.67 -12.55 3.79
C THR A 98 1.25 -13.09 3.59
N ASP A 99 0.67 -13.69 4.64
CA ASP A 99 -0.73 -14.09 4.71
C ASP A 99 -1.69 -12.89 4.58
N ALA A 100 -1.37 -11.77 5.24
CA ALA A 100 -2.17 -10.56 5.18
C ALA A 100 -2.15 -9.97 3.75
N ALA A 101 -0.97 -9.85 3.14
CA ALA A 101 -0.85 -9.38 1.76
C ALA A 101 -1.66 -10.26 0.78
N ALA A 102 -1.54 -11.59 0.90
CA ALA A 102 -2.27 -12.53 0.06
C ALA A 102 -3.79 -12.40 0.22
N LYS A 103 -4.30 -12.27 1.45
CA LYS A 103 -5.72 -12.07 1.73
C LYS A 103 -6.25 -10.76 1.15
N ILE A 104 -5.52 -9.67 1.32
CA ILE A 104 -5.89 -8.35 0.80
C ILE A 104 -5.98 -8.39 -0.72
N ILE A 105 -4.95 -8.92 -1.39
CA ILE A 105 -4.94 -9.06 -2.87
C ILE A 105 -6.09 -9.97 -3.34
N GLY A 106 -6.29 -11.10 -2.67
CA GLY A 106 -7.37 -12.02 -3.01
C GLY A 106 -8.78 -11.43 -2.87
N ALA A 107 -8.96 -10.50 -1.92
CA ALA A 107 -10.25 -9.89 -1.64
C ALA A 107 -10.56 -8.64 -2.48
N LEU A 108 -9.54 -7.89 -2.88
CA LEU A 108 -9.69 -6.57 -3.52
C LEU A 108 -9.24 -6.55 -4.99
N GLY A 109 -8.39 -7.49 -5.40
CA GLY A 109 -7.71 -7.45 -6.70
C GLY A 109 -6.41 -6.64 -6.68
N LEU A 110 -5.43 -7.10 -7.45
CA LEU A 110 -4.10 -6.50 -7.50
C LEU A 110 -4.13 -5.06 -8.05
N GLU A 111 -5.04 -4.79 -8.96
CA GLU A 111 -5.22 -3.49 -9.61
C GLU A 111 -5.86 -2.43 -8.70
N LYS A 112 -6.45 -2.85 -7.58
CA LYS A 112 -7.12 -1.96 -6.62
C LYS A 112 -6.27 -1.62 -5.40
N VAL A 113 -5.10 -2.23 -5.27
CA VAL A 113 -4.23 -2.01 -4.11
C VAL A 113 -2.85 -1.52 -4.51
N MET A 114 -2.26 -0.71 -3.67
CA MET A 114 -0.87 -0.30 -3.71
C MET A 114 -0.26 -0.60 -2.34
N PHE A 115 0.84 -1.32 -2.29
CA PHE A 115 1.51 -1.64 -1.04
C PHE A 115 2.66 -0.67 -0.78
N GLU A 116 2.74 -0.17 0.41
CA GLU A 116 3.95 0.48 0.86
C GLU A 116 5.07 -0.56 1.00
N ALA A 117 6.25 -0.21 0.48
CA ALA A 117 7.38 -1.13 0.39
C ALA A 117 8.68 -0.34 0.58
N ALA A 118 8.94 0.07 1.83
CA ALA A 118 10.04 0.95 2.17
C ALA A 118 11.44 0.37 1.89
N ASP A 119 11.57 -0.97 1.88
CA ASP A 119 12.84 -1.66 1.69
C ASP A 119 12.94 -2.39 0.36
N PRO A 120 14.16 -2.44 -0.25
CA PRO A 120 14.41 -3.20 -1.48
C PRO A 120 14.03 -4.68 -1.42
N ASP A 121 14.20 -5.32 -0.29
CA ASP A 121 13.81 -6.72 -0.09
C ASP A 121 12.30 -6.90 -0.13
N VAL A 122 11.55 -5.93 0.39
CA VAL A 122 10.08 -5.93 0.39
C VAL A 122 9.54 -5.79 -1.02
N PHE A 123 9.97 -4.77 -1.79
CA PHE A 123 9.46 -4.64 -3.15
C PHE A 123 9.93 -5.76 -4.08
N ALA A 124 11.14 -6.30 -3.88
CA ALA A 124 11.59 -7.49 -4.60
C ALA A 124 10.70 -8.71 -4.29
N TRP A 125 10.28 -8.87 -3.04
CA TRP A 125 9.38 -9.93 -2.65
C TRP A 125 8.00 -9.80 -3.31
N TYR A 126 7.42 -8.59 -3.33
CA TYR A 126 6.15 -8.34 -4.01
C TYR A 126 6.23 -8.65 -5.50
N ILE A 127 7.25 -8.17 -6.19
CA ILE A 127 7.45 -8.44 -7.63
C ILE A 127 7.61 -9.94 -7.88
N LYS A 128 8.40 -10.63 -7.06
CA LYS A 128 8.63 -12.08 -7.18
C LYS A 128 7.34 -12.90 -7.05
N ASN A 129 6.42 -12.49 -6.18
CA ASN A 129 5.23 -13.27 -5.86
C ASN A 129 3.99 -12.83 -6.64
N TYR A 130 3.89 -11.58 -7.05
CA TYR A 130 2.70 -11.01 -7.69
C TYR A 130 2.96 -10.42 -9.08
N GLY A 131 4.21 -10.42 -9.54
CA GLY A 131 4.58 -9.93 -10.86
C GLY A 131 4.94 -8.45 -10.89
N ALA A 132 5.41 -7.98 -12.06
CA ALA A 132 5.89 -6.62 -12.25
C ALA A 132 4.79 -5.57 -12.18
N ASP A 133 3.54 -5.97 -12.36
CA ASP A 133 2.38 -5.07 -12.36
C ASP A 133 1.85 -4.75 -10.96
N VAL A 134 2.43 -5.35 -9.90
CA VAL A 134 2.07 -5.00 -8.53
C VAL A 134 2.32 -3.51 -8.29
N ASN A 135 1.32 -2.80 -7.78
CA ASN A 135 1.48 -1.39 -7.45
C ASN A 135 2.21 -1.26 -6.11
N LEU A 136 3.30 -0.50 -6.12
CA LEU A 136 4.15 -0.30 -4.96
C LEU A 136 4.42 1.18 -4.73
N PHE A 137 4.36 1.60 -3.48
CA PHE A 137 4.86 2.87 -3.01
C PHE A 137 6.24 2.64 -2.38
N VAL A 138 7.25 3.29 -2.91
CA VAL A 138 8.64 3.15 -2.47
C VAL A 138 9.23 4.52 -2.18
N ASP A 139 10.32 4.57 -1.42
CA ASP A 139 11.08 5.81 -1.26
C ASP A 139 11.56 6.32 -2.62
N HIS A 140 11.56 7.64 -2.80
CA HIS A 140 11.95 8.28 -4.06
C HIS A 140 13.36 7.91 -4.53
N SER A 141 14.27 7.62 -3.61
CA SER A 141 15.63 7.17 -3.92
C SER A 141 15.69 5.76 -4.51
N GLN A 142 14.62 4.98 -4.39
CA GLN A 142 14.54 3.57 -4.80
C GLN A 142 13.78 3.35 -6.11
N ILE A 143 13.21 4.41 -6.69
CA ILE A 143 12.39 4.31 -7.93
C ILE A 143 13.18 3.67 -9.06
N VAL A 144 14.43 4.07 -9.27
CA VAL A 144 15.29 3.51 -10.33
C VAL A 144 15.53 2.02 -10.12
N GLN A 145 15.80 1.60 -8.88
CA GLN A 145 16.00 0.19 -8.55
C GLN A 145 14.74 -0.64 -8.79
N LEU A 146 13.58 -0.13 -8.37
CA LEU A 146 12.30 -0.78 -8.61
C LEU A 146 12.02 -0.97 -10.10
N GLU A 147 12.21 0.08 -10.90
CA GLU A 147 11.98 0.00 -12.35
C GLU A 147 12.99 -0.92 -13.05
N CYS A 148 14.24 -0.95 -12.61
CA CYS A 148 15.22 -1.93 -13.11
C CYS A 148 14.79 -3.37 -12.81
N LEU A 149 14.24 -3.64 -11.63
CA LEU A 149 13.69 -4.95 -11.30
C LEU A 149 12.50 -5.30 -12.20
N ARG A 150 11.57 -4.37 -12.41
CA ARG A 150 10.40 -4.54 -13.27
C ARG A 150 10.78 -4.79 -14.72
N ALA A 151 11.80 -4.08 -15.21
CA ALA A 151 12.31 -4.25 -16.56
C ALA A 151 13.18 -5.51 -16.75
N GLY A 152 13.45 -6.27 -15.68
CA GLY A 152 14.32 -7.44 -15.75
C GLY A 152 15.80 -7.09 -16.01
N ILE A 153 16.20 -5.82 -15.83
CA ILE A 153 17.58 -5.37 -16.07
C ILE A 153 18.49 -5.83 -14.93
N TRP A 154 18.00 -5.78 -13.70
CA TRP A 154 18.71 -6.23 -12.51
C TRP A 154 17.87 -7.22 -11.74
N GLY A 155 18.25 -8.47 -11.83
CA GLY A 155 17.68 -9.51 -10.99
C GLY A 155 18.61 -9.85 -9.84
N THR A 156 18.06 -10.06 -8.67
CA THR A 156 18.76 -10.82 -7.63
C THR A 156 18.69 -12.30 -7.97
N LYS A 157 19.60 -13.11 -7.43
CA LYS A 157 19.57 -14.57 -7.63
C LYS A 157 18.19 -15.18 -7.31
N SER A 158 17.46 -14.60 -6.38
CA SER A 158 16.12 -15.04 -5.98
C SER A 158 15.04 -14.71 -7.01
N LEU A 159 15.27 -13.72 -7.88
CA LEU A 159 14.33 -13.28 -8.91
C LEU A 159 14.64 -13.87 -10.28
N TRP A 160 15.82 -14.47 -10.45
CA TRP A 160 16.27 -15.02 -11.72
C TRP A 160 15.34 -16.12 -12.23
N GLY A 161 14.82 -15.92 -13.45
CA GLY A 161 13.85 -16.83 -14.06
C GLY A 161 12.42 -16.74 -13.54
N ARG A 162 12.13 -15.79 -12.62
CA ARG A 162 10.77 -15.58 -12.08
C ARG A 162 10.12 -14.29 -12.51
N VAL A 163 10.94 -13.28 -12.82
CA VAL A 163 10.45 -12.03 -13.35
C VAL A 163 10.65 -12.06 -14.85
N LEU A 164 9.63 -12.48 -15.54
CA LEU A 164 9.53 -12.38 -17.00
C LEU A 164 8.74 -11.11 -17.29
N THR A 165 9.40 -9.97 -17.23
CA THR A 165 8.66 -8.75 -17.31
C THR A 165 8.97 -7.97 -18.55
N TYR A 166 7.93 -7.75 -19.26
CA TYR A 166 7.79 -6.59 -20.11
C TYR A 166 6.49 -5.88 -19.69
N LYS A 167 6.59 -4.71 -19.07
CA LYS A 167 5.65 -3.68 -19.45
C LYS A 167 6.18 -3.13 -20.77
N GLY A 168 5.65 -3.63 -21.89
CA GLY A 168 5.80 -2.97 -23.17
C GLY A 168 5.08 -1.63 -23.15
#